data_13a352fcd12f4588aec864a1f6322465
#
_entry.id   13a352fcd12f4588aec864a1f6322465
#
_cell.length_a   1.000
_cell.length_b   1.000
_cell.length_c   1.000
_cell.angle_alpha   90.00
_cell.angle_beta   90.00
_cell.angle_gamma   90.00
#
_symmetry.space_group_name_H-M   'P 1'
#
loop_
_entity.id
_entity.type
_entity.pdbx_description
1 polymer ?
#
loop_
_entity_poly.entity_id
_entity_poly.type
_entity_poly.pdbx_seq_one_letter_code
_entity_poly.pdbx_strand_id
1 'polypeptide(L)'
;GGCVSCHTAKDGETFAGGRPIKTPFGTFYSPNITPDRETGIGGWSDKDFAKAMREGVRPDGAHYFPAFPYTTYTRMSHADALAIKSYLFSLPSAAQVNRDHDVRFPFSWRVVQAGWKLLFFDAGELAPDPAKSEEWNRGAYLVEALAHCGECHTPRNSFGALDRTMWLAGTI
;
A
#
# COMPACT_ATOMS: atom_id res chain seq x y z
N GLY A 1 -3.99 10.70 5.98
CA GLY A 1 -3.16 9.80 5.21
C GLY A 1 -3.52 9.77 3.73
N GLY A 2 -2.59 9.36 2.88
CA GLY A 2 -2.71 9.41 1.41
C GLY A 2 -3.73 8.46 0.77
N CYS A 3 -4.45 7.62 1.53
CA CYS A 3 -5.38 6.62 0.98
C CYS A 3 -6.44 7.23 0.05
N VAL A 4 -7.04 8.36 0.46
CA VAL A 4 -8.10 9.02 -0.32
C VAL A 4 -7.60 9.48 -1.69
N SER A 5 -6.34 9.92 -1.79
CA SER A 5 -5.77 10.42 -3.06
C SER A 5 -5.62 9.34 -4.13
N CYS A 6 -5.40 8.09 -3.72
CA CYS A 6 -5.32 6.95 -4.63
C CYS A 6 -6.66 6.22 -4.76
N HIS A 7 -7.43 6.09 -3.69
CA HIS A 7 -8.66 5.28 -3.68
C HIS A 7 -9.95 6.07 -3.95
N THR A 8 -9.83 7.26 -4.53
CA THR A 8 -10.97 8.05 -4.99
C THR A 8 -10.74 8.47 -6.44
N ALA A 9 -11.59 8.02 -7.34
CA ALA A 9 -11.55 8.45 -8.74
C ALA A 9 -12.01 9.91 -8.86
N LYS A 10 -11.65 10.56 -9.98
CA LYS A 10 -12.22 11.87 -10.31
C LYS A 10 -13.74 11.71 -10.44
N ASP A 11 -14.48 12.53 -9.73
CA ASP A 11 -15.95 12.50 -9.69
C ASP A 11 -16.56 11.19 -9.13
N GLY A 12 -15.74 10.33 -8.48
CA GLY A 12 -16.18 9.10 -7.83
C GLY A 12 -16.42 9.28 -6.32
N GLU A 13 -17.10 8.30 -5.72
CA GLU A 13 -17.31 8.26 -4.29
C GLU A 13 -15.99 8.07 -3.52
N THR A 14 -15.90 8.70 -2.36
CA THR A 14 -14.68 8.65 -1.52
C THR A 14 -14.35 7.23 -1.11
N PHE A 15 -13.11 6.81 -1.35
CA PHE A 15 -12.59 5.45 -1.12
C PHE A 15 -13.21 4.33 -1.96
N ALA A 16 -14.08 4.62 -2.93
CA ALA A 16 -14.68 3.61 -3.81
C ALA A 16 -13.73 3.10 -4.90
N GLY A 17 -12.51 3.61 -4.99
CA GLY A 17 -11.51 3.15 -5.95
C GLY A 17 -11.69 3.71 -7.37
N GLY A 18 -11.25 2.94 -8.36
CA GLY A 18 -11.40 3.28 -9.78
C GLY A 18 -10.39 4.29 -10.34
N ARG A 19 -9.52 4.88 -9.51
CA ARG A 19 -8.52 5.84 -9.98
C ARG A 19 -7.40 5.14 -10.76
N PRO A 20 -7.08 5.58 -12.00
CA PRO A 20 -5.95 5.07 -12.75
C PRO A 20 -4.62 5.61 -12.20
N ILE A 21 -3.67 4.70 -11.97
CA ILE A 21 -2.30 4.96 -11.54
C ILE A 21 -1.39 4.48 -12.68
N LYS A 22 -0.88 5.40 -13.47
CA LYS A 22 0.01 5.10 -14.59
C LYS A 22 1.42 4.83 -14.11
N THR A 23 2.03 3.78 -14.61
CA THR A 23 3.42 3.38 -14.32
C THR A 23 4.12 2.91 -15.61
N PRO A 24 5.45 2.75 -15.62
CA PRO A 24 6.16 2.15 -16.75
C PRO A 24 5.72 0.72 -17.10
N PHE A 25 5.10 0.00 -16.16
CA PHE A 25 4.64 -1.39 -16.31
C PHE A 25 3.21 -1.49 -16.83
N GLY A 26 2.46 -0.40 -16.85
CA GLY A 26 1.05 -0.32 -17.23
C GLY A 26 0.23 0.53 -16.28
N THR A 27 -1.09 0.45 -16.40
CA THR A 27 -2.02 1.21 -15.57
C THR A 27 -2.63 0.31 -14.49
N PHE A 28 -2.44 0.67 -13.24
CA PHE A 28 -3.14 0.08 -12.11
C PHE A 28 -4.40 0.88 -11.81
N TYR A 29 -5.44 0.19 -11.37
CA TYR A 29 -6.67 0.83 -10.89
C TYR A 29 -6.80 0.57 -9.39
N SER A 30 -6.98 1.63 -8.60
CA SER A 30 -7.16 1.49 -7.16
C SER A 30 -8.46 0.73 -6.87
N PRO A 31 -8.44 -0.23 -5.92
CA PRO A 31 -9.64 -0.94 -5.54
C PRO A 31 -10.53 -0.11 -4.61
N ASN A 32 -11.79 -0.52 -4.51
CA ASN A 32 -12.73 -0.08 -3.50
C ASN A 32 -12.26 -0.55 -2.12
N ILE A 33 -12.04 0.38 -1.20
CA ILE A 33 -11.64 0.12 0.19
C ILE A 33 -12.71 0.59 1.20
N THR A 34 -13.94 0.82 0.73
CA THR A 34 -15.09 1.05 1.61
C THR A 34 -15.54 -0.25 2.28
N PRO A 35 -16.35 -0.20 3.35
CA PRO A 35 -16.86 -1.39 4.03
C PRO A 35 -17.98 -2.10 3.26
N ASP A 36 -18.07 -1.92 1.95
CA ASP A 36 -18.95 -2.71 1.10
C ASP A 36 -18.53 -4.18 1.10
N ARG A 37 -19.48 -5.11 1.30
CA ARG A 37 -19.17 -6.53 1.45
C ARG A 37 -18.87 -7.25 0.15
N GLU A 38 -19.41 -6.77 -0.95
CA GLU A 38 -19.31 -7.44 -2.26
C GLU A 38 -18.16 -6.87 -3.09
N THR A 39 -18.02 -5.57 -3.12
CA THR A 39 -17.07 -4.88 -3.99
C THR A 39 -15.90 -4.23 -3.27
N GLY A 40 -16.02 -4.04 -1.95
CA GLY A 40 -15.01 -3.42 -1.07
C GLY A 40 -14.30 -4.42 -0.16
N ILE A 41 -13.93 -3.94 1.03
CA ILE A 41 -13.20 -4.72 2.03
C ILE A 41 -14.08 -5.12 3.23
N GLY A 42 -15.40 -4.94 3.17
CA GLY A 42 -16.34 -5.17 4.28
C GLY A 42 -16.41 -6.61 4.79
N GLY A 43 -15.99 -7.59 3.96
CA GLY A 43 -15.88 -8.99 4.35
C GLY A 43 -14.53 -9.39 4.97
N TRP A 44 -13.55 -8.48 5.07
CA TRP A 44 -12.20 -8.82 5.51
C TRP A 44 -12.08 -8.91 7.03
N SER A 45 -11.45 -9.99 7.50
CA SER A 45 -11.03 -10.11 8.90
C SER A 45 -9.91 -9.13 9.23
N ASP A 46 -9.60 -8.95 10.52
CA ASP A 46 -8.44 -8.17 10.97
C ASP A 46 -7.13 -8.75 10.43
N LYS A 47 -7.04 -10.08 10.39
CA LYS A 47 -5.89 -10.78 9.83
C LYS A 47 -5.71 -10.50 8.34
N ASP A 48 -6.80 -10.53 7.56
CA ASP A 48 -6.75 -10.24 6.12
C ASP A 48 -6.28 -8.82 5.84
N PHE A 49 -6.84 -7.86 6.58
CA PHE A 49 -6.47 -6.46 6.43
C PHE A 49 -5.00 -6.21 6.82
N ALA A 50 -4.57 -6.69 7.98
CA ALA A 50 -3.20 -6.55 8.43
C ALA A 50 -2.21 -7.22 7.46
N LYS A 51 -2.54 -8.42 6.96
CA LYS A 51 -1.73 -9.13 5.96
C LYS A 51 -1.66 -8.38 4.63
N ALA A 52 -2.77 -7.82 4.17
CA ALA A 52 -2.80 -7.00 2.95
C ALA A 52 -1.89 -5.77 3.09
N MET A 53 -2.03 -5.03 4.19
CA MET A 53 -1.27 -3.82 4.44
C MET A 53 0.23 -4.08 4.65
N ARG A 54 0.58 -5.08 5.45
CA ARG A 54 1.95 -5.27 5.93
C ARG A 54 2.75 -6.29 5.13
N GLU A 55 2.07 -7.23 4.48
CA GLU A 55 2.74 -8.27 3.70
C GLU A 55 2.42 -8.16 2.21
N GLY A 56 1.47 -7.32 1.81
CA GLY A 56 1.05 -7.19 0.42
C GLY A 56 0.46 -8.49 -0.14
N VAL A 57 -0.37 -9.18 0.65
CA VAL A 57 -1.04 -10.43 0.25
C VAL A 57 -2.54 -10.30 0.45
N ARG A 58 -3.31 -10.63 -0.57
CA ARG A 58 -4.78 -10.61 -0.56
C ARG A 58 -5.36 -11.77 0.27
N PRO A 59 -6.64 -11.69 0.66
CA PRO A 59 -7.32 -12.82 1.33
C PRO A 59 -7.31 -14.13 0.53
N ASP A 60 -7.34 -14.05 -0.80
CA ASP A 60 -7.24 -15.20 -1.72
C ASP A 60 -5.80 -15.73 -1.91
N GLY A 61 -4.81 -15.16 -1.20
CA GLY A 61 -3.40 -15.52 -1.28
C GLY A 61 -2.61 -14.85 -2.42
N ALA A 62 -3.26 -14.10 -3.30
CA ALA A 62 -2.57 -13.41 -4.39
C ALA A 62 -1.72 -12.25 -3.88
N HIS A 63 -0.51 -12.08 -4.45
CA HIS A 63 0.37 -10.98 -4.10
C HIS A 63 -0.09 -9.67 -4.75
N TYR A 64 0.00 -8.56 -3.99
CA TYR A 64 -0.18 -7.22 -4.55
C TYR A 64 1.03 -6.79 -5.37
N PHE A 65 0.77 -5.91 -6.32
CA PHE A 65 1.82 -5.16 -7.01
C PHE A 65 2.38 -4.08 -6.08
N PRO A 66 3.69 -3.72 -6.18
CA PRO A 66 4.29 -2.68 -5.35
C PRO A 66 3.84 -1.24 -5.70
N ALA A 67 2.84 -1.09 -6.57
CA ALA A 67 2.05 0.13 -6.71
C ALA A 67 1.19 0.41 -5.46
N PHE A 68 0.87 -0.63 -4.70
CA PHE A 68 0.37 -0.52 -3.33
C PHE A 68 1.55 -0.52 -2.37
N PRO A 69 1.75 0.51 -1.53
CA PRO A 69 2.99 0.72 -0.76
C PRO A 69 3.12 -0.18 0.48
N TYR A 70 2.83 -1.49 0.34
CA TYR A 70 3.03 -2.46 1.43
C TYR A 70 4.50 -2.56 1.86
N THR A 71 5.42 -2.22 0.97
CA THR A 71 6.87 -2.14 1.25
C THR A 71 7.22 -1.10 2.31
N THR A 72 6.39 -0.08 2.43
CA THR A 72 6.45 0.93 3.49
C THR A 72 5.54 0.57 4.65
N TYR A 73 4.30 0.15 4.37
CA TYR A 73 3.33 -0.18 5.41
C TYR A 73 3.71 -1.39 6.27
N THR A 74 4.62 -2.25 5.82
CA THR A 74 5.20 -3.30 6.67
C THR A 74 5.85 -2.74 7.93
N ARG A 75 6.32 -1.48 7.88
CA ARG A 75 6.96 -0.76 8.99
C ARG A 75 5.99 -0.28 10.06
N MET A 76 4.67 -0.22 9.76
CA MET A 76 3.68 0.17 10.77
C MET A 76 3.41 -0.95 11.78
N SER A 77 3.02 -0.56 12.98
CA SER A 77 2.59 -1.50 14.01
C SER A 77 1.31 -2.22 13.61
N HIS A 78 1.10 -3.43 14.14
CA HIS A 78 -0.16 -4.15 13.95
C HIS A 78 -1.35 -3.36 14.49
N ALA A 79 -1.19 -2.68 15.62
CA ALA A 79 -2.23 -1.85 16.23
C ALA A 79 -2.66 -0.69 15.31
N ASP A 80 -1.71 0.01 14.70
CA ASP A 80 -2.03 1.10 13.77
C ASP A 80 -2.71 0.59 12.49
N ALA A 81 -2.32 -0.59 11.99
CA ALA A 81 -3.01 -1.22 10.87
C ALA A 81 -4.49 -1.48 11.20
N LEU A 82 -4.79 -2.00 12.39
CA LEU A 82 -6.17 -2.24 12.83
C LEU A 82 -6.92 -0.94 13.12
N ALA A 83 -6.26 0.10 13.63
CA ALA A 83 -6.87 1.42 13.80
C ALA A 83 -7.27 2.03 12.45
N ILE A 84 -6.44 1.88 11.41
CA ILE A 84 -6.79 2.28 10.03
C ILE A 84 -8.01 1.49 9.53
N LYS A 85 -8.05 0.17 9.75
CA LYS A 85 -9.22 -0.65 9.41
C LYS A 85 -10.48 -0.13 10.09
N SER A 86 -10.42 0.09 11.40
CA SER A 86 -11.56 0.58 12.19
C SER A 86 -12.10 1.90 11.64
N TYR A 87 -11.22 2.81 11.25
CA TYR A 87 -11.62 4.05 10.60
C TYR A 87 -12.31 3.80 9.25
N LEU A 88 -11.73 2.99 8.36
CA LEU A 88 -12.33 2.69 7.06
C LEU A 88 -13.69 2.01 7.20
N PHE A 89 -13.86 1.14 8.20
CA PHE A 89 -15.12 0.45 8.46
C PHE A 89 -16.20 1.33 9.09
N SER A 90 -15.85 2.52 9.59
CA SER A 90 -16.82 3.54 10.05
C SER A 90 -17.37 4.42 8.93
N LEU A 91 -16.78 4.33 7.72
CA LEU A 91 -17.19 5.14 6.58
C LEU A 91 -18.43 4.56 5.87
N PRO A 92 -19.17 5.35 5.10
CA PRO A 92 -20.23 4.85 4.24
C PRO A 92 -19.69 3.80 3.25
N SER A 93 -20.46 2.75 2.99
CA SER A 93 -20.16 1.78 1.94
C SER A 93 -20.56 2.33 0.57
N ALA A 94 -19.74 2.01 -0.46
CA ALA A 94 -20.01 2.33 -1.85
C ALA A 94 -19.96 1.05 -2.67
N ALA A 95 -21.01 0.72 -3.40
CA ALA A 95 -21.09 -0.45 -4.27
C ALA A 95 -20.41 -0.15 -5.62
N GLN A 96 -19.09 -0.17 -5.64
CA GLN A 96 -18.28 0.09 -6.83
C GLN A 96 -17.46 -1.14 -7.19
N VAL A 97 -17.74 -1.74 -8.33
CA VAL A 97 -16.99 -2.90 -8.84
C VAL A 97 -15.55 -2.50 -9.19
N ASN A 98 -14.61 -3.31 -8.73
CA ASN A 98 -13.20 -3.08 -9.00
C ASN A 98 -12.87 -3.33 -10.47
N ARG A 99 -12.07 -2.45 -11.06
CA ARG A 99 -11.57 -2.57 -12.43
C ARG A 99 -10.27 -3.39 -12.45
N ASP A 100 -10.14 -4.27 -13.44
CA ASP A 100 -8.90 -4.99 -13.68
C ASP A 100 -7.77 -4.06 -14.08
N HIS A 101 -6.53 -4.43 -13.69
CA HIS A 101 -5.34 -3.69 -14.06
C HIS A 101 -4.98 -3.92 -15.53
N ASP A 102 -4.57 -2.86 -16.21
CA ASP A 102 -4.00 -2.90 -17.55
C ASP A 102 -2.46 -2.93 -17.44
N VAL A 103 -1.91 -4.10 -17.11
CA VAL A 103 -0.47 -4.33 -16.88
C VAL A 103 0.04 -5.34 -17.91
N ARG A 104 1.19 -5.02 -18.53
CA ARG A 104 1.79 -5.82 -19.58
C ARG A 104 2.36 -7.14 -19.06
N PHE A 105 2.27 -8.19 -19.88
CA PHE A 105 3.01 -9.44 -19.65
C PHE A 105 4.54 -9.17 -19.64
N PRO A 106 5.34 -9.80 -18.77
CA PRO A 106 4.97 -10.81 -17.76
C PRO A 106 4.55 -10.23 -16.41
N PHE A 107 4.57 -8.91 -16.23
CA PHE A 107 4.28 -8.23 -14.96
C PHE A 107 2.82 -8.41 -14.51
N SER A 108 1.90 -8.72 -15.41
CA SER A 108 0.50 -9.05 -15.07
C SER A 108 0.36 -10.35 -14.25
N TRP A 109 1.34 -11.26 -14.28
CA TRP A 109 1.31 -12.48 -13.48
C TRP A 109 1.63 -12.21 -12.01
N ARG A 110 0.68 -12.49 -11.15
CA ARG A 110 0.85 -12.25 -9.70
C ARG A 110 1.93 -13.11 -9.05
N VAL A 111 2.24 -14.27 -9.61
CA VAL A 111 3.37 -15.10 -9.15
C VAL A 111 4.72 -14.40 -9.33
N VAL A 112 4.86 -13.54 -10.33
CA VAL A 112 6.07 -12.72 -10.54
C VAL A 112 6.28 -11.78 -9.35
N GLN A 113 5.20 -11.32 -8.72
CA GLN A 113 5.27 -10.46 -7.53
C GLN A 113 5.82 -11.20 -6.30
N ALA A 114 5.62 -12.53 -6.20
CA ALA A 114 6.25 -13.31 -5.13
C ALA A 114 7.78 -13.32 -5.32
N GLY A 115 8.27 -13.54 -6.56
CA GLY A 115 9.69 -13.44 -6.88
C GLY A 115 10.28 -12.04 -6.64
N TRP A 116 9.53 -10.99 -7.02
CA TRP A 116 9.93 -9.61 -6.76
C TRP A 116 10.10 -9.35 -5.26
N LYS A 117 9.19 -9.86 -4.42
CA LYS A 117 9.28 -9.72 -2.96
C LYS A 117 10.52 -10.39 -2.38
N LEU A 118 10.92 -11.56 -2.88
CA LEU A 118 12.15 -12.22 -2.41
C LEU A 118 13.41 -11.37 -2.63
N LEU A 119 13.39 -10.49 -3.62
CA LEU A 119 14.54 -9.65 -3.96
C LEU A 119 14.50 -8.26 -3.31
N PHE A 120 13.30 -7.70 -3.10
CA PHE A 120 13.15 -6.27 -2.82
C PHE A 120 12.25 -5.95 -1.61
N PHE A 121 11.64 -6.95 -0.98
CA PHE A 121 10.75 -6.74 0.15
C PHE A 121 11.40 -7.23 1.45
N ASP A 122 11.67 -6.28 2.33
CA ASP A 122 12.16 -6.52 3.69
C ASP A 122 11.01 -6.25 4.67
N ALA A 123 10.42 -7.34 5.18
CA ALA A 123 9.27 -7.28 6.09
C ALA A 123 9.69 -6.98 7.53
N GLY A 124 8.90 -6.18 8.22
CA GLY A 124 9.09 -5.95 9.66
C GLY A 124 8.69 -4.55 10.11
N GLU A 125 8.29 -4.44 11.36
CA GLU A 125 7.96 -3.17 12.00
C GLU A 125 9.22 -2.30 12.17
N LEU A 126 9.03 -0.99 12.15
CA LEU A 126 10.09 -0.05 12.46
C LEU A 126 10.35 -0.08 13.98
N ALA A 127 11.50 -0.59 14.36
CA ALA A 127 11.93 -0.56 15.76
C ALA A 127 12.45 0.85 16.12
N PRO A 128 12.13 1.37 17.32
CA PRO A 128 12.72 2.61 17.78
C PRO A 128 14.24 2.48 17.91
N ASP A 129 14.96 3.54 17.52
CA ASP A 129 16.39 3.65 17.77
C ASP A 129 16.62 4.12 19.22
N PRO A 130 17.23 3.29 20.09
CA PRO A 130 17.47 3.63 21.48
C PRO A 130 18.48 4.77 21.67
N ALA A 131 19.25 5.11 20.65
CA ALA A 131 20.20 6.23 20.66
C ALA A 131 19.56 7.58 20.32
N LYS A 132 18.27 7.60 19.98
CA LYS A 132 17.53 8.79 19.57
C LYS A 132 16.44 9.16 20.58
N SER A 133 15.99 10.42 20.54
CA SER A 133 14.88 10.85 21.37
C SER A 133 13.55 10.24 20.94
N GLU A 134 12.53 10.30 21.81
CA GLU A 134 11.17 9.85 21.50
C GLU A 134 10.56 10.63 20.32
N GLU A 135 10.78 11.94 20.26
CA GLU A 135 10.31 12.80 19.17
C GLU A 135 10.93 12.40 17.84
N TRP A 136 12.24 12.09 17.84
CA TRP A 136 12.91 11.61 16.64
C TRP A 136 12.33 10.29 16.18
N ASN A 137 12.18 9.32 17.08
CA ASN A 137 11.59 8.01 16.78
C ASN A 137 10.14 8.15 16.29
N ARG A 138 9.36 9.06 16.89
CA ARG A 138 8.00 9.34 16.42
C ARG A 138 8.02 9.94 15.01
N GLY A 139 8.94 10.86 14.73
CA GLY A 139 9.12 11.44 13.40
C GLY A 139 9.49 10.40 12.35
N ALA A 140 10.47 9.54 12.66
CA ALA A 140 10.88 8.42 11.81
C ALA A 140 9.69 7.51 11.49
N TYR A 141 8.91 7.11 12.49
CA TYR A 141 7.72 6.28 12.31
C TYR A 141 6.66 6.93 11.42
N LEU A 142 6.42 8.24 11.58
CA LEU A 142 5.49 8.96 10.71
C LEU A 142 5.96 8.97 9.25
N VAL A 143 7.24 9.22 9.00
CA VAL A 143 7.81 9.33 7.65
C VAL A 143 7.93 7.97 6.98
N GLU A 144 8.45 6.96 7.70
CA GLU A 144 8.85 5.67 7.13
C GLU A 144 7.76 4.60 7.18
N ALA A 145 6.74 4.76 8.04
CA ALA A 145 5.67 3.78 8.18
C ALA A 145 4.30 4.31 7.73
N LEU A 146 3.82 5.42 8.32
CA LEU A 146 2.44 5.87 8.13
C LEU A 146 2.23 6.78 6.93
N ALA A 147 3.13 7.75 6.71
CA ALA A 147 2.99 8.73 5.63
C ALA A 147 3.60 8.29 4.30
N HIS A 148 4.39 7.22 4.30
CA HIS A 148 5.06 6.64 3.13
C HIS A 148 5.80 7.67 2.23
N CYS A 149 6.45 8.66 2.85
CA CYS A 149 7.12 9.76 2.12
C CYS A 149 8.15 9.24 1.12
N GLY A 150 8.88 8.18 1.48
CA GLY A 150 9.87 7.53 0.61
C GLY A 150 9.31 7.00 -0.70
N GLU A 151 8.02 6.68 -0.79
CA GLU A 151 7.41 6.18 -2.04
C GLU A 151 7.44 7.21 -3.18
N CYS A 152 7.36 8.50 -2.83
CA CYS A 152 7.43 9.61 -3.78
C CYS A 152 8.80 10.31 -3.79
N HIS A 153 9.54 10.27 -2.67
CA HIS A 153 10.77 11.03 -2.51
C HIS A 153 12.05 10.20 -2.62
N THR A 154 11.97 8.93 -3.00
CA THR A 154 13.12 8.05 -3.23
C THR A 154 13.10 7.53 -4.66
N PRO A 155 14.25 7.57 -5.39
CA PRO A 155 14.33 6.99 -6.73
C PRO A 155 14.00 5.50 -6.75
N ARG A 156 13.58 4.99 -7.91
CA ARG A 156 13.31 3.58 -8.12
C ARG A 156 14.29 3.00 -9.13
N ASN A 157 14.69 1.75 -8.90
CA ASN A 157 15.45 0.99 -9.88
C ASN A 157 14.57 0.51 -11.06
N SER A 158 15.18 -0.14 -12.05
CA SER A 158 14.49 -0.66 -13.25
C SER A 158 13.40 -1.69 -12.96
N PHE A 159 13.38 -2.29 -11.77
CA PHE A 159 12.35 -3.22 -11.30
C PHE A 159 11.25 -2.54 -10.49
N GLY A 160 11.28 -1.21 -10.38
CA GLY A 160 10.31 -0.43 -9.63
C GLY A 160 10.50 -0.47 -8.11
N ALA A 161 11.57 -1.08 -7.60
CA ALA A 161 11.90 -1.07 -6.18
C ALA A 161 12.58 0.23 -5.77
N LEU A 162 12.33 0.68 -4.54
CA LEU A 162 12.98 1.88 -3.99
C LEU A 162 14.49 1.68 -3.87
N ASP A 163 15.27 2.65 -4.35
CA ASP A 163 16.72 2.69 -4.12
C ASP A 163 16.99 3.25 -2.72
N ARG A 164 17.15 2.37 -1.76
CA ARG A 164 17.37 2.76 -0.36
C ARG A 164 18.72 3.44 -0.10
N THR A 165 19.67 3.35 -1.04
CA THR A 165 20.93 4.09 -0.95
C THR A 165 20.74 5.59 -1.19
N MET A 166 19.62 5.93 -1.85
CA MET A 166 19.19 7.30 -2.14
C MET A 166 17.89 7.67 -1.41
N TRP A 167 17.74 7.17 -0.18
CA TRP A 167 16.53 7.40 0.62
C TRP A 167 16.22 8.90 0.78
N LEU A 168 15.00 9.28 0.40
CA LEU A 168 14.50 10.66 0.43
C LEU A 168 15.31 11.68 -0.39
N ALA A 169 16.16 11.23 -1.32
CA ALA A 169 16.97 12.12 -2.16
C ALA A 169 16.18 12.80 -3.30
N GLY A 170 14.89 12.55 -3.39
CA GLY A 170 14.03 13.03 -4.47
C GLY A 170 13.99 12.06 -5.66
N THR A 171 13.09 12.34 -6.60
CA THR A 171 12.98 11.61 -7.88
C THR A 171 13.35 12.57 -9.01
N ILE A 172 14.13 12.09 -9.96
CA ILE A 172 14.47 12.81 -11.20
C ILE A 172 13.34 12.62 -12.19
#